data_d1dd0dcdbf1dff72f8e74b211e36c61e
#
_entry.id   d1dd0dcdbf1dff72f8e74b211e36c61e
#
_cell.length_a   1.000
_cell.length_b   1.000
_cell.length_c   1.000
_cell.angle_alpha   90.00
_cell.angle_beta   90.00
_cell.angle_gamma   90.00
#
_symmetry.space_group_name_H-M   'P 1'
#
loop_
_entity.id
_entity.type
_entity.pdbx_description
1 polymer ?
#
loop_
_entity_poly.entity_id
_entity_poly.type
_entity_poly.pdbx_seq_one_letter_code
_entity_poly.pdbx_strand_id
1 'polypeptide(L)'
;YLWIKTMMKKHKNWQRWVTSAALALGLSTGAMAEDPMKVGFVYVGPVGDYGWSYEHDRGRMEAQKFFGDKIETTFVEKVPEGADAERVIRQMAQSGHDLIFTTSFGFMNPTEKVAKRFPKVFFEHATGYKRAKNLSTYVLRTYEGRYVSGIAAGMMTKTNTIGYIASFPIPEVIRDINSVYMAAKSVNPDVKIKIMWVSTWYDPVKESEAANALIDQGVDVLIQHTDSPAPLMAAEKRGVKAIGQASDMSKFAPNAHMFSIRDD
;
A
#
# COMPACT_ATOMS: atom_id res chain seq x y z
N TYR A 1 -5.60 -15.18 -3.56
CA TYR A 1 -5.90 -15.90 -4.82
C TYR A 1 -6.86 -17.08 -4.58
N LEU A 2 -6.65 -17.87 -3.54
CA LEU A 2 -7.50 -19.03 -3.23
C LEU A 2 -8.89 -18.63 -2.71
N TRP A 3 -8.98 -17.54 -1.99
CA TRP A 3 -10.19 -17.04 -1.34
C TRP A 3 -11.20 -16.43 -2.34
N ILE A 4 -10.71 -15.68 -3.32
CA ILE A 4 -11.52 -15.15 -4.43
C ILE A 4 -12.16 -16.29 -5.24
N LYS A 5 -11.42 -17.39 -5.48
CA LYS A 5 -11.99 -18.60 -6.13
C LYS A 5 -13.09 -19.28 -5.31
N THR A 6 -13.05 -19.19 -3.98
CA THR A 6 -14.05 -19.79 -3.07
C THR A 6 -15.34 -18.97 -3.06
N MET A 7 -15.27 -17.64 -3.15
CA MET A 7 -16.45 -16.78 -3.29
C MET A 7 -17.18 -17.05 -4.61
N MET A 8 -16.45 -17.14 -5.72
CA MET A 8 -17.06 -17.42 -7.02
C MET A 8 -17.73 -18.81 -7.11
N LYS A 9 -17.31 -19.81 -6.28
CA LYS A 9 -17.96 -21.12 -6.19
C LYS A 9 -19.30 -21.10 -5.43
N LYS A 10 -19.50 -20.22 -4.47
CA LYS A 10 -20.75 -20.15 -3.69
C LYS A 10 -21.96 -19.68 -4.53
N HIS A 11 -21.75 -18.83 -5.53
CA HIS A 11 -22.83 -18.40 -6.43
C HIS A 11 -23.27 -19.47 -7.44
N LYS A 12 -22.41 -20.46 -7.75
CA LYS A 12 -22.78 -21.56 -8.69
C LYS A 12 -23.80 -22.56 -8.15
N ASN A 13 -24.01 -22.66 -6.84
CA ASN A 13 -24.86 -23.70 -6.27
C ASN A 13 -26.34 -23.32 -6.10
N TRP A 14 -26.75 -22.09 -6.40
CA TRP A 14 -28.16 -21.69 -6.35
C TRP A 14 -28.96 -22.07 -7.63
N GLN A 15 -28.30 -22.34 -8.73
CA GLN A 15 -28.97 -22.62 -10.02
C GLN A 15 -29.51 -24.03 -10.21
N ARG A 16 -29.50 -24.92 -9.18
CA ARG A 16 -29.86 -26.35 -9.37
C ARG A 16 -31.29 -26.74 -8.97
N TRP A 17 -32.17 -25.81 -8.62
CA TRP A 17 -33.53 -26.16 -8.15
C TRP A 17 -34.70 -25.60 -8.95
N VAL A 18 -34.49 -25.13 -10.19
CA VAL A 18 -35.64 -24.75 -11.03
C VAL A 18 -35.46 -25.35 -12.43
N THR A 19 -35.72 -26.66 -12.51
CA THR A 19 -35.97 -27.31 -13.80
C THR A 19 -37.03 -28.39 -13.62
N SER A 20 -38.31 -28.01 -13.68
CA SER A 20 -39.40 -28.85 -14.17
C SER A 20 -40.68 -28.00 -14.31
N ALA A 21 -41.06 -27.73 -15.51
CA ALA A 21 -42.36 -27.32 -16.04
C ALA A 21 -42.33 -25.96 -16.77
N ALA A 22 -42.11 -25.99 -18.07
CA ALA A 22 -42.95 -25.26 -19.04
C ALA A 22 -42.48 -25.53 -20.48
N LEU A 23 -43.18 -26.32 -21.22
CA LEU A 23 -43.12 -26.37 -22.69
C LEU A 23 -43.71 -25.08 -23.26
N ALA A 24 -43.03 -24.58 -24.31
CA ALA A 24 -43.52 -23.73 -25.38
C ALA A 24 -44.04 -22.33 -25.02
N LEU A 25 -43.12 -21.38 -24.91
CA LEU A 25 -43.29 -20.03 -25.47
C LEU A 25 -41.85 -19.48 -25.62
N GLY A 26 -41.51 -19.05 -26.85
CA GLY A 26 -40.17 -18.52 -27.16
C GLY A 26 -39.91 -17.24 -26.38
N LEU A 27 -39.39 -17.37 -25.19
CA LEU A 27 -38.78 -16.32 -24.41
C LEU A 27 -37.27 -16.48 -24.60
N SER A 28 -36.70 -15.60 -25.41
CA SER A 28 -35.26 -15.33 -25.37
C SER A 28 -34.89 -15.03 -23.91
N THR A 29 -34.34 -16.02 -23.19
CA THR A 29 -33.64 -15.77 -21.95
C THR A 29 -32.40 -15.00 -22.30
N GLY A 30 -32.53 -13.68 -22.40
CA GLY A 30 -31.39 -12.81 -22.30
C GLY A 30 -30.70 -13.18 -21.01
N ALA A 31 -29.48 -13.67 -21.10
CA ALA A 31 -28.66 -13.84 -19.91
C ALA A 31 -28.64 -12.47 -19.20
N MET A 32 -29.36 -12.34 -18.08
CA MET A 32 -29.24 -11.16 -17.25
C MET A 32 -27.78 -11.14 -16.83
N ALA A 33 -27.03 -10.18 -17.34
CA ALA A 33 -25.69 -9.93 -16.86
C ALA A 33 -25.83 -9.67 -15.34
N GLU A 34 -25.13 -10.45 -14.52
CA GLU A 34 -25.04 -10.14 -13.09
C GLU A 34 -24.46 -8.72 -12.95
N ASP A 35 -25.04 -7.90 -12.08
CA ASP A 35 -24.49 -6.58 -11.78
C ASP A 35 -23.03 -6.72 -11.38
N PRO A 36 -22.12 -5.84 -11.82
CA PRO A 36 -20.72 -5.91 -11.46
C PRO A 36 -20.51 -5.79 -9.95
N MET A 37 -19.57 -6.55 -9.39
CA MET A 37 -19.16 -6.41 -8.02
C MET A 37 -18.55 -5.02 -7.81
N LYS A 38 -19.08 -4.24 -6.86
CA LYS A 38 -18.57 -2.90 -6.55
C LYS A 38 -17.42 -2.97 -5.55
N VAL A 39 -16.24 -2.53 -5.99
CA VAL A 39 -15.02 -2.58 -5.21
C VAL A 39 -14.52 -1.17 -4.90
N GLY A 40 -14.48 -0.82 -3.63
CA GLY A 40 -14.04 0.49 -3.14
C GLY A 40 -12.61 0.47 -2.62
N PHE A 41 -11.87 1.57 -2.82
CA PHE A 41 -10.52 1.76 -2.32
C PHE A 41 -10.42 3.07 -1.54
N VAL A 42 -9.82 3.03 -0.35
CA VAL A 42 -9.60 4.21 0.50
C VAL A 42 -8.10 4.40 0.70
N TYR A 43 -7.56 5.49 0.14
CA TYR A 43 -6.14 5.81 0.16
C TYR A 43 -5.82 6.95 1.12
N VAL A 44 -4.72 6.83 1.84
CA VAL A 44 -4.24 7.86 2.79
C VAL A 44 -3.55 9.01 2.09
N GLY A 45 -2.84 8.75 1.01
CA GLY A 45 -2.15 9.72 0.17
C GLY A 45 -2.82 9.93 -1.18
N PRO A 46 -2.27 10.82 -2.03
CA PRO A 46 -2.71 11.00 -3.41
C PRO A 46 -2.24 9.84 -4.28
N VAL A 47 -3.03 9.49 -5.32
CA VAL A 47 -2.63 8.45 -6.30
C VAL A 47 -1.45 8.87 -7.18
N GLY A 48 -1.00 10.11 -7.12
CA GLY A 48 0.17 10.63 -7.85
C GLY A 48 1.42 10.77 -6.99
N ASP A 49 1.48 10.13 -5.80
CA ASP A 49 2.60 10.24 -4.86
C ASP A 49 3.86 9.45 -5.28
N TYR A 50 3.71 8.51 -6.20
CA TYR A 50 4.71 7.51 -6.59
C TYR A 50 5.10 6.52 -5.49
N GLY A 51 4.42 6.55 -4.35
CA GLY A 51 4.62 5.68 -3.21
C GLY A 51 3.47 4.69 -3.03
N TRP A 52 3.08 4.51 -1.78
CA TRP A 52 2.09 3.53 -1.34
C TRP A 52 0.72 3.65 -2.00
N SER A 53 0.15 4.87 -2.05
CA SER A 53 -1.18 5.09 -2.66
C SER A 53 -1.15 4.88 -4.17
N TYR A 54 -0.07 5.28 -4.84
CA TYR A 54 0.15 5.06 -6.26
C TYR A 54 0.17 3.56 -6.61
N GLU A 55 0.91 2.73 -5.87
CA GLU A 55 1.00 1.29 -6.17
C GLU A 55 -0.34 0.58 -5.87
N HIS A 56 -1.06 0.97 -4.83
CA HIS A 56 -2.41 0.44 -4.59
C HIS A 56 -3.38 0.82 -5.72
N ASP A 57 -3.30 2.04 -6.26
CA ASP A 57 -4.15 2.44 -7.38
C ASP A 57 -3.76 1.73 -8.68
N ARG A 58 -2.48 1.47 -8.91
CA ARG A 58 -2.04 0.60 -10.00
C ARG A 58 -2.66 -0.78 -9.89
N GLY A 59 -2.59 -1.40 -8.70
CA GLY A 59 -3.24 -2.69 -8.45
C GLY A 59 -4.74 -2.66 -8.70
N ARG A 60 -5.43 -1.57 -8.31
CA ARG A 60 -6.85 -1.35 -8.63
C ARG A 60 -7.10 -1.34 -10.14
N MET A 61 -6.30 -0.58 -10.88
CA MET A 61 -6.44 -0.48 -12.34
C MET A 61 -6.15 -1.82 -13.03
N GLU A 62 -5.17 -2.57 -12.56
CA GLU A 62 -4.88 -3.91 -13.08
C GLU A 62 -6.01 -4.90 -12.78
N ALA A 63 -6.59 -4.85 -11.58
CA ALA A 63 -7.75 -5.65 -11.23
C ALA A 63 -8.97 -5.30 -12.11
N GLN A 64 -9.26 -4.01 -12.33
CA GLN A 64 -10.32 -3.57 -13.23
C GLN A 64 -10.09 -4.09 -14.66
N LYS A 65 -8.86 -3.99 -15.15
CA LYS A 65 -8.49 -4.50 -16.48
C LYS A 65 -8.64 -6.02 -16.59
N PHE A 66 -8.23 -6.75 -15.56
CA PHE A 66 -8.25 -8.21 -15.53
C PHE A 66 -9.67 -8.78 -15.45
N PHE A 67 -10.53 -8.19 -14.61
CA PHE A 67 -11.89 -8.66 -14.39
C PHE A 67 -12.91 -8.05 -15.36
N GLY A 68 -12.56 -6.92 -16.03
CA GLY A 68 -13.44 -6.24 -16.98
C GLY A 68 -14.78 -5.85 -16.37
N ASP A 69 -15.86 -6.19 -17.05
CA ASP A 69 -17.24 -5.86 -16.65
C ASP A 69 -17.76 -6.62 -15.42
N LYS A 70 -16.95 -7.51 -14.84
CA LYS A 70 -17.33 -8.26 -13.63
C LYS A 70 -17.15 -7.45 -12.36
N ILE A 71 -16.36 -6.38 -12.40
CA ILE A 71 -16.17 -5.48 -11.29
C ILE A 71 -16.30 -4.03 -11.72
N GLU A 72 -16.72 -3.18 -10.80
CA GLU A 72 -16.69 -1.73 -10.91
C GLU A 72 -15.85 -1.18 -9.77
N THR A 73 -14.74 -0.50 -10.08
CA THR A 73 -13.85 0.01 -9.04
C THR A 73 -14.00 1.52 -8.83
N THR A 74 -14.05 1.94 -7.59
CA THR A 74 -14.04 3.36 -7.18
C THR A 74 -12.98 3.60 -6.13
N PHE A 75 -12.51 4.83 -5.96
CA PHE A 75 -11.57 5.17 -4.90
C PHE A 75 -11.81 6.57 -4.32
N VAL A 76 -11.32 6.76 -3.09
CA VAL A 76 -11.20 8.07 -2.44
C VAL A 76 -9.78 8.21 -1.93
N GLU A 77 -9.10 9.27 -2.37
CA GLU A 77 -7.71 9.57 -1.99
C GLU A 77 -7.61 10.66 -0.92
N LYS A 78 -6.42 10.80 -0.33
CA LYS A 78 -6.11 11.84 0.67
C LYS A 78 -7.06 11.81 1.87
N VAL A 79 -7.43 10.61 2.29
CA VAL A 79 -8.32 10.42 3.43
C VAL A 79 -7.50 10.47 4.72
N PRO A 80 -7.75 11.43 5.61
CA PRO A 80 -7.08 11.47 6.91
C PRO A 80 -7.44 10.24 7.75
N GLU A 81 -6.47 9.76 8.52
CA GLU A 81 -6.72 8.67 9.47
C GLU A 81 -7.67 9.10 10.60
N GLY A 82 -8.35 8.14 11.22
CA GLY A 82 -9.28 8.41 12.31
C GLY A 82 -10.73 8.60 11.87
N ALA A 83 -11.37 9.70 12.28
CA ALA A 83 -12.81 9.92 12.08
C ALA A 83 -13.22 10.09 10.61
N ASP A 84 -12.38 10.71 9.81
CA ASP A 84 -12.63 10.88 8.38
C ASP A 84 -12.57 9.55 7.64
N ALA A 85 -11.60 8.70 7.99
CA ALA A 85 -11.53 7.35 7.45
C ALA A 85 -12.80 6.55 7.78
N GLU A 86 -13.27 6.58 9.04
CA GLU A 86 -14.53 5.91 9.41
C GLU A 86 -15.71 6.42 8.58
N ARG A 87 -15.80 7.73 8.37
CA ARG A 87 -16.86 8.35 7.59
C ARG A 87 -16.84 7.89 6.13
N VAL A 88 -15.67 7.92 5.49
CA VAL A 88 -15.51 7.51 4.07
C VAL A 88 -15.78 6.01 3.90
N ILE A 89 -15.20 5.16 4.74
CA ILE A 89 -15.41 3.70 4.68
C ILE A 89 -16.89 3.36 4.86
N ARG A 90 -17.58 4.03 5.81
CA ARG A 90 -19.00 3.85 6.03
C ARG A 90 -19.84 4.32 4.84
N GLN A 91 -19.51 5.45 4.22
CA GLN A 91 -20.20 5.94 3.02
C GLN A 91 -20.08 4.95 1.86
N MET A 92 -18.91 4.37 1.62
CA MET A 92 -18.73 3.33 0.62
C MET A 92 -19.59 2.10 0.92
N ALA A 93 -19.60 1.62 2.17
CA ALA A 93 -20.43 0.50 2.56
C ALA A 93 -21.94 0.79 2.40
N GLN A 94 -22.38 2.01 2.68
CA GLN A 94 -23.77 2.45 2.49
C GLN A 94 -24.17 2.61 1.02
N SER A 95 -23.21 2.96 0.15
CA SER A 95 -23.47 3.14 -1.30
C SER A 95 -23.45 1.83 -2.09
N GLY A 96 -23.43 0.69 -1.39
CA GLY A 96 -23.58 -0.62 -1.99
C GLY A 96 -22.30 -1.24 -2.54
N HIS A 97 -21.13 -0.88 -2.00
CA HIS A 97 -19.89 -1.61 -2.29
C HIS A 97 -19.93 -2.99 -1.63
N ASP A 98 -19.47 -3.99 -2.37
CA ASP A 98 -19.39 -5.39 -1.92
C ASP A 98 -18.08 -5.68 -1.21
N LEU A 99 -16.98 -5.04 -1.67
CA LEU A 99 -15.63 -5.19 -1.14
C LEU A 99 -14.97 -3.83 -1.02
N ILE A 100 -14.34 -3.56 0.13
CA ILE A 100 -13.66 -2.29 0.39
C ILE A 100 -12.23 -2.55 0.86
N PHE A 101 -11.26 -2.01 0.14
CA PHE A 101 -9.85 -1.98 0.51
C PHE A 101 -9.54 -0.71 1.30
N THR A 102 -8.91 -0.85 2.47
CA THR A 102 -8.48 0.26 3.32
C THR A 102 -6.97 0.18 3.52
N THR A 103 -6.23 1.12 2.96
CA THR A 103 -4.83 0.95 2.65
C THR A 103 -3.88 1.73 3.56
N SER A 104 -4.24 1.96 4.82
CA SER A 104 -3.34 2.55 5.81
C SER A 104 -3.49 1.92 7.17
N PHE A 105 -2.38 1.79 7.92
CA PHE A 105 -2.38 1.26 9.28
C PHE A 105 -3.40 1.97 10.19
N GLY A 106 -3.51 3.29 10.09
CA GLY A 106 -4.44 4.08 10.89
C GLY A 106 -5.91 3.90 10.51
N PHE A 107 -6.21 3.22 9.40
CA PHE A 107 -7.57 2.83 9.04
C PHE A 107 -8.06 1.57 9.76
N MET A 108 -7.20 0.88 10.53
CA MET A 108 -7.52 -0.39 11.17
C MET A 108 -8.75 -0.32 12.09
N ASN A 109 -8.77 0.63 13.03
CA ASN A 109 -9.90 0.81 13.95
C ASN A 109 -11.18 1.30 13.26
N PRO A 110 -11.12 2.31 12.35
CA PRO A 110 -12.24 2.69 11.50
C PRO A 110 -12.83 1.54 10.71
N THR A 111 -11.99 0.74 10.06
CA THR A 111 -12.44 -0.41 9.25
C THR A 111 -13.12 -1.47 10.10
N GLU A 112 -12.52 -1.86 11.24
CA GLU A 112 -13.14 -2.84 12.17
C GLU A 112 -14.51 -2.37 12.65
N LYS A 113 -14.64 -1.08 12.98
CA LYS A 113 -15.90 -0.51 13.48
C LYS A 113 -17.00 -0.49 12.40
N VAL A 114 -16.63 -0.19 11.15
CA VAL A 114 -17.59 -0.23 10.03
C VAL A 114 -17.92 -1.67 9.66
N ALA A 115 -16.95 -2.57 9.59
CA ALA A 115 -17.17 -3.99 9.26
C ALA A 115 -18.21 -4.66 10.17
N LYS A 116 -18.20 -4.36 11.48
CA LYS A 116 -19.19 -4.86 12.44
C LYS A 116 -20.62 -4.39 12.15
N ARG A 117 -20.78 -3.23 11.51
CA ARG A 117 -22.09 -2.63 11.18
C ARG A 117 -22.63 -3.06 9.82
N PHE A 118 -21.73 -3.52 8.93
CA PHE A 118 -22.04 -3.92 7.55
C PHE A 118 -21.62 -5.38 7.30
N PRO A 119 -22.26 -6.37 7.92
CA PRO A 119 -21.82 -7.77 7.88
C PRO A 119 -21.89 -8.43 6.49
N LYS A 120 -22.54 -7.79 5.53
CA LYS A 120 -22.63 -8.26 4.13
C LYS A 120 -21.54 -7.69 3.24
N VAL A 121 -20.85 -6.62 3.66
CA VAL A 121 -19.72 -6.01 2.96
C VAL A 121 -18.44 -6.66 3.44
N PHE A 122 -17.52 -6.95 2.52
CA PHE A 122 -16.20 -7.49 2.84
C PHE A 122 -15.16 -6.38 2.88
N PHE A 123 -14.20 -6.53 3.77
CA PHE A 123 -13.14 -5.55 3.97
C PHE A 123 -11.77 -6.23 3.92
N GLU A 124 -10.86 -5.63 3.16
CA GLU A 124 -9.45 -5.96 3.10
C GLU A 124 -8.63 -4.78 3.62
N HIS A 125 -7.89 -5.00 4.71
CA HIS A 125 -7.15 -3.94 5.36
C HIS A 125 -5.64 -4.18 5.27
N ALA A 126 -4.91 -3.19 4.73
CA ALA A 126 -3.46 -3.24 4.62
C ALA A 126 -2.78 -2.99 5.97
N THR A 127 -1.73 -3.77 6.25
CA THR A 127 -0.77 -3.60 7.37
C THR A 127 -1.34 -3.73 8.78
N GLY A 128 -2.66 -3.86 8.95
CA GLY A 128 -3.28 -4.06 10.24
C GLY A 128 -3.20 -5.50 10.74
N TYR A 129 -3.66 -5.72 11.97
CA TYR A 129 -3.72 -7.04 12.61
C TYR A 129 -5.12 -7.42 13.14
N LYS A 130 -6.08 -6.49 13.13
CA LYS A 130 -7.46 -6.77 13.54
C LYS A 130 -8.22 -7.46 12.43
N ARG A 131 -8.95 -8.51 12.79
CA ARG A 131 -9.74 -9.32 11.88
C ARG A 131 -11.16 -9.51 12.42
N ALA A 132 -12.13 -9.73 11.53
CA ALA A 132 -13.49 -10.09 11.83
C ALA A 132 -14.03 -11.09 10.79
N LYS A 133 -15.29 -11.51 10.92
CA LYS A 133 -15.89 -12.48 9.98
C LYS A 133 -15.86 -12.00 8.52
N ASN A 134 -15.93 -10.68 8.31
CA ASN A 134 -15.94 -10.01 7.00
C ASN A 134 -14.79 -8.99 6.85
N LEU A 135 -13.77 -9.10 7.69
CA LEU A 135 -12.56 -8.27 7.65
C LEU A 135 -11.33 -9.16 7.68
N SER A 136 -10.55 -9.15 6.63
CA SER A 136 -9.21 -9.72 6.58
C SER A 136 -8.12 -8.64 6.50
N THR A 137 -6.88 -9.08 6.61
CA THR A 137 -5.72 -8.20 6.54
C THR A 137 -4.69 -8.77 5.59
N TYR A 138 -4.00 -7.90 4.88
CA TYR A 138 -2.85 -8.24 4.06
C TYR A 138 -1.66 -7.35 4.40
N VAL A 139 -0.46 -7.85 4.17
CA VAL A 139 0.79 -7.12 4.41
C VAL A 139 1.84 -7.57 3.39
N LEU A 140 2.62 -6.62 2.93
CA LEU A 140 3.79 -6.87 2.10
C LEU A 140 5.00 -7.24 2.98
N ARG A 141 5.87 -8.07 2.44
CA ARG A 141 7.12 -8.47 3.11
C ARG A 141 8.24 -7.47 2.78
N THR A 142 7.95 -6.18 2.96
CA THR A 142 8.85 -5.07 2.66
C THR A 142 10.21 -5.21 3.32
N TYR A 143 10.26 -5.81 4.52
CA TYR A 143 11.50 -6.05 5.26
C TYR A 143 12.52 -6.91 4.49
N GLU A 144 12.11 -7.75 3.52
CA GLU A 144 13.02 -8.50 2.67
C GLU A 144 13.75 -7.59 1.69
N GLY A 145 13.03 -6.70 1.00
CA GLY A 145 13.63 -5.66 0.18
C GLY A 145 14.48 -4.68 1.01
N ARG A 146 14.05 -4.38 2.25
CA ARG A 146 14.83 -3.56 3.19
C ARG A 146 16.13 -4.24 3.61
N TYR A 147 16.15 -5.55 3.72
CA TYR A 147 17.40 -6.28 3.97
C TYR A 147 18.39 -6.09 2.82
N VAL A 148 17.93 -6.22 1.58
CA VAL A 148 18.76 -5.95 0.39
C VAL A 148 19.25 -4.48 0.38
N SER A 149 18.36 -3.54 0.75
CA SER A 149 18.72 -2.12 0.87
C SER A 149 19.82 -1.88 1.90
N GLY A 150 19.75 -2.59 3.03
CA GLY A 150 20.76 -2.50 4.07
C GLY A 150 22.12 -3.01 3.62
N ILE A 151 22.16 -4.16 2.92
CA ILE A 151 23.41 -4.69 2.32
C ILE A 151 24.01 -3.64 1.37
N ALA A 152 23.23 -3.15 0.41
CA ALA A 152 23.71 -2.20 -0.59
C ALA A 152 24.18 -0.89 0.06
N ALA A 153 23.42 -0.32 0.99
CA ALA A 153 23.78 0.89 1.69
C ALA A 153 25.04 0.73 2.55
N GLY A 154 25.14 -0.40 3.26
CA GLY A 154 26.33 -0.74 4.08
C GLY A 154 27.61 -0.87 3.27
N MET A 155 27.52 -1.41 2.05
CA MET A 155 28.65 -1.52 1.12
C MET A 155 29.00 -0.21 0.44
N MET A 156 28.02 0.66 0.21
CA MET A 156 28.19 1.91 -0.58
C MET A 156 28.57 3.12 0.27
N THR A 157 28.20 3.15 1.55
CA THR A 157 28.52 4.28 2.41
C THR A 157 30.04 4.46 2.60
N LYS A 158 30.49 5.69 2.50
CA LYS A 158 31.89 6.09 2.75
C LYS A 158 32.07 6.73 4.13
N THR A 159 30.98 7.28 4.67
CA THR A 159 30.97 7.93 5.99
C THR A 159 30.55 6.98 7.12
N ASN A 160 30.25 5.73 6.81
CA ASN A 160 29.63 4.75 7.71
C ASN A 160 28.31 5.26 8.34
N THR A 161 27.61 6.19 7.65
CA THR A 161 26.40 6.80 8.18
C THR A 161 25.29 6.78 7.13
N ILE A 162 24.29 5.95 7.38
CA ILE A 162 23.08 5.82 6.57
C ILE A 162 21.97 6.67 7.19
N GLY A 163 21.21 7.40 6.39
CA GLY A 163 20.03 8.13 6.82
C GLY A 163 18.75 7.35 6.51
N TYR A 164 17.82 7.34 7.45
CA TYR A 164 16.50 6.75 7.27
C TYR A 164 15.41 7.78 7.58
N ILE A 165 14.64 8.14 6.56
CA ILE A 165 13.48 9.03 6.72
C ILE A 165 12.28 8.15 7.02
N ALA A 166 11.76 8.24 8.25
CA ALA A 166 10.71 7.40 8.77
C ALA A 166 9.40 8.18 8.93
N SER A 167 8.29 7.55 8.59
CA SER A 167 6.94 8.13 8.69
C SER A 167 6.42 8.12 10.14
N PHE A 168 5.92 6.99 10.62
CA PHE A 168 5.37 6.81 11.96
C PHE A 168 6.00 5.59 12.65
N PRO A 169 6.16 5.60 13.98
CA PRO A 169 6.78 4.49 14.73
C PRO A 169 5.81 3.31 14.93
N ILE A 170 5.25 2.80 13.84
CA ILE A 170 4.41 1.61 13.83
C ILE A 170 5.28 0.34 13.66
N PRO A 171 4.76 -0.86 14.02
CA PRO A 171 5.53 -2.10 13.98
C PRO A 171 6.20 -2.40 12.64
N GLU A 172 5.52 -2.11 11.53
CA GLU A 172 6.04 -2.30 10.17
C GLU A 172 7.29 -1.43 9.92
N VAL A 173 7.20 -0.14 10.18
CA VAL A 173 8.31 0.81 9.96
C VAL A 173 9.51 0.47 10.84
N ILE A 174 9.27 0.13 12.11
CA ILE A 174 10.35 -0.29 13.04
C ILE A 174 11.00 -1.59 12.56
N ARG A 175 10.21 -2.58 12.12
CA ARG A 175 10.72 -3.83 11.55
C ARG A 175 11.62 -3.57 10.35
N ASP A 176 11.20 -2.69 9.47
CA ASP A 176 11.92 -2.36 8.24
C ASP A 176 13.24 -1.62 8.53
N ILE A 177 13.25 -0.68 9.49
CA ILE A 177 14.47 -0.03 9.97
C ILE A 177 15.45 -1.06 10.53
N ASN A 178 14.95 -1.98 11.38
CA ASN A 178 15.77 -3.03 11.95
C ASN A 178 16.35 -3.97 10.89
N SER A 179 15.57 -4.28 9.84
CA SER A 179 16.03 -5.10 8.72
C SER A 179 17.19 -4.42 7.98
N VAL A 180 17.06 -3.13 7.67
CA VAL A 180 18.15 -2.33 7.09
C VAL A 180 19.39 -2.33 7.98
N TYR A 181 19.20 -2.08 9.29
CA TYR A 181 20.32 -2.00 10.22
C TYR A 181 21.08 -3.30 10.34
N MET A 182 20.37 -4.42 10.55
CA MET A 182 20.99 -5.75 10.65
C MET A 182 21.75 -6.12 9.38
N ALA A 183 21.16 -5.85 8.23
CA ALA A 183 21.79 -6.12 6.94
C ALA A 183 23.03 -5.24 6.70
N ALA A 184 22.95 -3.96 6.97
CA ALA A 184 24.09 -3.04 6.83
C ALA A 184 25.23 -3.43 7.77
N LYS A 185 24.92 -3.78 9.03
CA LYS A 185 25.89 -4.26 10.02
C LYS A 185 26.60 -5.55 9.60
N SER A 186 25.94 -6.43 8.87
CA SER A 186 26.54 -7.70 8.42
C SER A 186 27.69 -7.51 7.41
N VAL A 187 27.67 -6.39 6.66
CA VAL A 187 28.70 -6.06 5.63
C VAL A 187 29.59 -4.89 6.03
N ASN A 188 29.16 -4.07 6.98
CA ASN A 188 29.92 -2.92 7.49
C ASN A 188 29.70 -2.81 9.01
N PRO A 189 30.58 -3.40 9.84
CA PRO A 189 30.44 -3.39 11.30
C PRO A 189 30.42 -2.00 11.93
N ASP A 190 31.02 -0.98 11.27
CA ASP A 190 31.11 0.39 11.79
C ASP A 190 29.91 1.26 11.43
N VAL A 191 28.97 0.74 10.60
CA VAL A 191 27.85 1.51 10.12
C VAL A 191 26.94 1.98 11.26
N LYS A 192 26.44 3.19 11.12
CA LYS A 192 25.43 3.84 11.96
C LYS A 192 24.21 4.19 11.10
N ILE A 193 23.03 4.11 11.66
CA ILE A 193 21.80 4.62 11.03
C ILE A 193 21.30 5.82 11.84
N LYS A 194 21.10 6.95 11.15
CA LYS A 194 20.40 8.13 11.68
C LYS A 194 18.96 8.10 11.19
N ILE A 195 18.01 8.16 12.10
CA ILE A 195 16.58 8.10 11.79
C ILE A 195 15.99 9.48 12.01
N MET A 196 15.21 9.97 11.06
CA MET A 196 14.42 11.19 11.18
C MET A 196 12.94 10.86 10.99
N TRP A 197 12.15 11.05 12.04
CA TRP A 197 10.70 10.86 12.04
C TRP A 197 10.00 12.11 11.55
N VAL A 198 9.25 12.01 10.45
CA VAL A 198 8.54 13.15 9.84
C VAL A 198 7.07 13.22 10.21
N SER A 199 6.55 12.17 10.86
CA SER A 199 5.15 12.07 11.33
C SER A 199 4.11 12.33 10.22
N THR A 200 4.42 11.84 9.02
CA THR A 200 3.53 11.85 7.86
C THR A 200 3.86 10.68 6.94
N TRP A 201 2.89 10.23 6.13
CA TRP A 201 3.13 9.28 5.04
C TRP A 201 3.59 10.01 3.79
N TYR A 202 3.00 11.18 3.49
CA TYR A 202 3.29 11.97 2.31
C TYR A 202 3.30 13.47 2.65
N ASP A 203 4.45 14.09 2.59
CA ASP A 203 4.66 15.54 2.68
C ASP A 203 6.02 15.87 2.02
N PRO A 204 6.05 16.19 0.71
CA PRO A 204 7.28 16.43 -0.02
C PRO A 204 8.19 17.49 0.60
N VAL A 205 7.62 18.48 1.30
CA VAL A 205 8.39 19.54 1.96
C VAL A 205 9.13 18.97 3.16
N LYS A 206 8.41 18.33 4.10
CA LYS A 206 9.02 17.72 5.28
C LYS A 206 10.01 16.62 4.94
N GLU A 207 9.70 15.84 3.92
CA GLU A 207 10.57 14.76 3.44
C GLU A 207 11.89 15.31 2.86
N SER A 208 11.81 16.40 2.09
CA SER A 208 13.00 17.10 1.56
C SER A 208 13.83 17.73 2.68
N GLU A 209 13.18 18.39 3.65
CA GLU A 209 13.84 18.98 4.82
C GLU A 209 14.56 17.91 5.64
N ALA A 210 13.91 16.77 5.91
CA ALA A 210 14.50 15.64 6.60
C ALA A 210 15.71 15.06 5.86
N ALA A 211 15.62 14.91 4.53
CA ALA A 211 16.72 14.46 3.71
C ALA A 211 17.93 15.39 3.81
N ASN A 212 17.73 16.70 3.63
CA ASN A 212 18.80 17.69 3.76
C ASN A 212 19.42 17.70 5.15
N ALA A 213 18.60 17.66 6.21
CA ALA A 213 19.11 17.64 7.58
C ALA A 213 19.96 16.38 7.90
N LEU A 214 19.59 15.23 7.34
CA LEU A 214 20.38 14.00 7.46
C LEU A 214 21.71 14.11 6.71
N ILE A 215 21.70 14.66 5.48
CA ILE A 215 22.90 14.89 4.68
C ILE A 215 23.85 15.87 5.39
N ASP A 216 23.35 16.96 5.95
CA ASP A 216 24.14 17.93 6.73
C ASP A 216 24.80 17.29 7.96
N GLN A 217 24.25 16.17 8.46
CA GLN A 217 24.82 15.39 9.53
C GLN A 217 25.81 14.30 9.08
N GLY A 218 26.23 14.31 7.81
CA GLY A 218 27.21 13.40 7.27
C GLY A 218 26.66 12.10 6.69
N VAL A 219 25.36 12.00 6.46
CA VAL A 219 24.74 10.88 5.74
C VAL A 219 25.13 10.95 4.27
N ASP A 220 25.55 9.84 3.68
CA ASP A 220 25.90 9.72 2.27
C ASP A 220 25.07 8.66 1.51
N VAL A 221 24.20 7.93 2.22
CA VAL A 221 23.18 7.05 1.63
C VAL A 221 21.85 7.27 2.36
N LEU A 222 20.82 7.67 1.62
CA LEU A 222 19.46 7.88 2.13
C LEU A 222 18.55 6.68 1.81
N ILE A 223 17.73 6.32 2.77
CA ILE A 223 16.61 5.38 2.64
C ILE A 223 15.37 6.06 3.18
N GLN A 224 14.23 5.89 2.54
CA GLN A 224 12.96 6.48 2.96
C GLN A 224 11.88 5.42 3.20
N HIS A 225 10.95 5.75 4.10
CA HIS A 225 9.69 5.05 4.32
C HIS A 225 8.54 6.07 4.29
N THR A 226 8.63 6.96 3.33
CA THR A 226 7.67 8.01 2.98
C THR A 226 7.46 7.98 1.47
N ASP A 227 6.38 8.57 1.00
CA ASP A 227 5.85 8.23 -0.33
C ASP A 227 6.33 9.16 -1.45
N SER A 228 6.79 10.37 -1.14
CA SER A 228 7.19 11.29 -2.20
C SER A 228 8.61 11.02 -2.72
N PRO A 229 8.91 11.39 -3.97
CA PRO A 229 10.28 11.33 -4.50
C PRO A 229 11.20 12.46 -3.98
N ALA A 230 10.73 13.35 -3.11
CA ALA A 230 11.49 14.50 -2.63
C ALA A 230 12.81 14.16 -1.95
N PRO A 231 12.95 13.09 -1.15
CA PRO A 231 14.24 12.69 -0.60
C PRO A 231 15.26 12.29 -1.66
N LEU A 232 14.83 11.61 -2.74
CA LEU A 232 15.70 11.24 -3.84
C LEU A 232 16.17 12.49 -4.62
N MET A 233 15.26 13.43 -4.85
CA MET A 233 15.60 14.70 -5.50
C MET A 233 16.59 15.53 -4.66
N ALA A 234 16.45 15.51 -3.34
CA ALA A 234 17.42 16.13 -2.43
C ALA A 234 18.79 15.42 -2.51
N ALA A 235 18.81 14.08 -2.50
CA ALA A 235 20.03 13.29 -2.68
C ALA A 235 20.74 13.59 -4.00
N GLU A 236 19.99 13.66 -5.10
CA GLU A 236 20.49 14.03 -6.44
C GLU A 236 21.19 15.39 -6.41
N LYS A 237 20.52 16.39 -5.87
CA LYS A 237 21.03 17.77 -5.77
C LYS A 237 22.29 17.86 -4.90
N ARG A 238 22.37 17.02 -3.86
CA ARG A 238 23.47 17.03 -2.89
C ARG A 238 24.57 16.03 -3.21
N GLY A 239 24.44 15.23 -4.27
CA GLY A 239 25.45 14.27 -4.73
C GLY A 239 25.66 13.06 -3.79
N VAL A 240 24.64 12.69 -2.99
CA VAL A 240 24.64 11.49 -2.16
C VAL A 240 23.77 10.39 -2.78
N LYS A 241 23.89 9.15 -2.32
CA LYS A 241 23.12 8.04 -2.86
C LYS A 241 21.77 7.89 -2.17
N ALA A 242 20.78 7.33 -2.87
CA ALA A 242 19.46 7.09 -2.32
C ALA A 242 18.81 5.81 -2.86
N ILE A 243 17.96 5.20 -2.03
CA ILE A 243 17.15 4.03 -2.36
C ILE A 243 15.68 4.44 -2.33
N GLY A 244 14.95 4.16 -3.41
CA GLY A 244 13.55 4.51 -3.57
C GLY A 244 12.60 3.58 -2.83
N GLN A 245 11.34 4.02 -2.73
CA GLN A 245 10.26 3.36 -2.00
C GLN A 245 9.06 3.12 -2.91
N ALA A 246 8.44 1.94 -2.79
CA ALA A 246 7.20 1.48 -3.38
C ALA A 246 7.21 1.36 -4.91
N SER A 247 7.69 2.37 -5.64
CA SER A 247 7.75 2.37 -7.11
C SER A 247 9.13 2.70 -7.66
N ASP A 248 9.29 2.59 -8.99
CA ASP A 248 10.52 3.03 -9.65
C ASP A 248 10.62 4.55 -9.63
N MET A 249 11.52 5.05 -8.79
CA MET A 249 11.80 6.47 -8.62
C MET A 249 13.05 6.95 -9.40
N SER A 250 13.64 6.12 -10.27
CA SER A 250 14.89 6.41 -10.99
C SER A 250 14.87 7.74 -11.75
N LYS A 251 13.73 8.10 -12.36
CA LYS A 251 13.57 9.33 -13.14
C LYS A 251 13.75 10.63 -12.33
N PHE A 252 13.58 10.55 -11.00
CA PHE A 252 13.68 11.72 -10.11
C PHE A 252 15.10 12.00 -9.63
N ALA A 253 15.97 10.99 -9.73
CA ALA A 253 17.34 11.09 -9.23
C ALA A 253 18.29 10.18 -10.04
N PRO A 254 18.52 10.47 -11.33
CA PRO A 254 19.20 9.56 -12.25
C PRO A 254 20.65 9.22 -11.84
N ASN A 255 21.31 10.06 -11.05
CA ASN A 255 22.67 9.83 -10.57
C ASN A 255 22.72 9.35 -9.11
N ALA A 256 21.77 9.76 -8.28
CA ALA A 256 21.71 9.40 -6.86
C ALA A 256 21.00 8.05 -6.63
N HIS A 257 19.98 7.75 -7.43
CA HIS A 257 19.16 6.55 -7.29
C HIS A 257 19.98 5.27 -7.49
N MET A 258 19.98 4.40 -6.50
CA MET A 258 20.62 3.09 -6.59
C MET A 258 19.65 2.05 -7.17
N PHE A 259 18.49 1.93 -6.55
CA PHE A 259 17.34 1.14 -6.96
C PHE A 259 16.12 1.52 -6.10
N SER A 260 14.94 0.99 -6.42
CA SER A 260 13.75 1.10 -5.59
C SER A 260 13.28 -0.27 -5.11
N ILE A 261 12.76 -0.35 -3.89
CA ILE A 261 11.93 -1.48 -3.47
C ILE A 261 10.56 -1.27 -4.07
N ARG A 262 10.03 -2.25 -4.80
CA ARG A 262 8.71 -2.16 -5.42
C ARG A 262 7.70 -2.97 -4.64
N ASP A 263 6.52 -2.40 -4.52
CA ASP A 263 5.35 -3.01 -3.87
C ASP A 263 4.45 -3.62 -4.97
N ASP A 264 4.87 -4.77 -5.54
CA ASP A 264 4.14 -5.50 -6.59
C ASP A 264 3.25 -6.62 -6.02
#